data_6b4821d6b19b59200e4ca3688566313e
#
_entry.id   6b4821d6b19b59200e4ca3688566313e
#
_cell.length_a   1.000
_cell.length_b   1.000
_cell.length_c   1.000
_cell.angle_alpha   90.00
_cell.angle_beta   90.00
_cell.angle_gamma   90.00
#
_symmetry.space_group_name_H-M   'P 1'
#
loop_
_entity.id
_entity.type
_entity.pdbx_description
1 polymer ?
#
loop_
_entity_poly.entity_id
_entity_poly.type
_entity_poly.pdbx_seq_one_letter_code
_entity_poly.pdbx_strand_id
1 'polypeptide(L)'
;ASSATMTTINMVFEKFGLGKYFSGKISGADLKESKPHPEILLKAAEMAGENIQNCMVIEDSTNGILAAHRANIFCAAYKSLHTHNQDYSLANIIVSDYDELEVGKISKFF
;
A
#
# COMPACT_ATOMS: atom_id res chain seq x y z
N ALA A 1 2.72 4.80 -1.73
CA ALA A 1 1.74 5.06 -2.80
C ALA A 1 0.45 5.59 -2.18
N SER A 2 -0.07 6.71 -2.66
CA SER A 2 -1.28 7.37 -2.15
C SER A 2 -2.08 7.97 -3.30
N SER A 3 -3.39 8.01 -3.17
CA SER A 3 -4.27 8.72 -4.11
C SER A 3 -4.28 10.25 -3.89
N ALA A 4 -3.68 10.73 -2.81
CA ALA A 4 -3.54 12.14 -2.54
C ALA A 4 -2.60 12.82 -3.55
N THR A 5 -2.73 14.15 -3.70
CA THR A 5 -1.80 14.94 -4.51
C THR A 5 -0.40 14.92 -3.91
N MET A 6 0.63 15.11 -4.72
CA MET A 6 2.01 15.16 -4.22
C MET A 6 2.20 16.31 -3.22
N THR A 7 1.52 17.43 -3.40
CA THR A 7 1.53 18.55 -2.45
C THR A 7 1.08 18.10 -1.05
N THR A 8 -0.03 17.34 -0.98
CA THR A 8 -0.54 16.82 0.29
C THR A 8 0.43 15.80 0.90
N ILE A 9 0.96 14.88 0.09
CA ILE A 9 1.94 13.88 0.54
C ILE A 9 3.18 14.56 1.13
N ASN A 10 3.73 15.55 0.44
CA ASN A 10 4.90 16.29 0.90
C ASN A 10 4.63 17.02 2.22
N MET A 11 3.46 17.62 2.35
CA MET A 11 3.06 18.33 3.57
C MET A 11 2.99 17.39 4.78
N VAL A 12 2.40 16.19 4.59
CA VAL A 12 2.31 15.17 5.64
C VAL A 12 3.71 14.64 6.01
N PHE A 13 4.55 14.37 5.01
CA PHE A 13 5.93 13.92 5.22
C PHE A 13 6.75 14.93 6.03
N GLU A 14 6.63 16.20 5.70
CA GLU A 14 7.32 17.27 6.40
C GLU A 14 6.80 17.40 7.84
N LYS A 15 5.48 17.47 8.01
CA LYS A 15 4.85 17.64 9.33
C LYS A 15 5.24 16.54 10.33
N PHE A 16 5.33 15.29 9.88
CA PHE A 16 5.59 14.14 10.75
C PHE A 16 7.02 13.58 10.62
N GLY A 17 7.89 14.23 9.85
CA GLY A 17 9.28 13.80 9.68
C GLY A 17 9.41 12.41 9.08
N LEU A 18 8.58 12.06 8.10
CA LEU A 18 8.48 10.71 7.56
C LEU A 18 9.57 10.34 6.57
N GLY A 19 10.29 11.31 5.99
CA GLY A 19 11.24 11.07 4.91
C GLY A 19 12.28 10.00 5.20
N LYS A 20 12.74 9.92 6.45
CA LYS A 20 13.75 8.93 6.89
C LYS A 20 13.24 7.48 6.92
N TYR A 21 11.93 7.27 6.88
CA TYR A 21 11.33 5.93 6.94
C TYR A 21 10.93 5.39 5.58
N PHE A 22 11.00 6.20 4.52
CA PHE A 22 10.51 5.83 3.20
C PHE A 22 11.59 6.05 2.13
N SER A 23 11.78 5.06 1.27
CA SER A 23 12.70 5.17 0.14
C SER A 23 12.15 6.02 -1.01
N GLY A 24 10.83 6.17 -1.08
CA GLY A 24 10.17 6.95 -2.10
C GLY A 24 8.69 7.14 -1.81
N LYS A 25 8.08 7.98 -2.61
CA LYS A 25 6.64 8.28 -2.54
C LYS A 25 6.09 8.55 -3.93
N ILE A 26 4.85 8.12 -4.17
CA ILE A 26 4.19 8.28 -5.46
C ILE A 26 2.73 8.70 -5.24
N SER A 27 2.29 9.68 -6.02
CA SER A 27 0.91 10.18 -6.04
C SER A 27 0.12 9.54 -7.17
N GLY A 28 -1.03 8.98 -6.82
CA GLY A 28 -1.99 8.49 -7.81
C GLY A 28 -2.73 9.61 -8.56
N ALA A 29 -2.71 10.84 -8.02
CA ALA A 29 -3.33 11.99 -8.67
C ALA A 29 -2.66 12.35 -10.00
N ASP A 30 -1.37 12.02 -10.17
CA ASP A 30 -0.59 12.29 -11.37
C ASP A 30 -0.63 11.14 -12.38
N LEU A 31 -1.33 10.05 -12.08
CA LEU A 31 -1.41 8.87 -12.92
C LEU A 31 -2.66 8.89 -13.80
N LYS A 32 -2.56 8.22 -14.95
CA LYS A 32 -3.65 8.09 -15.90
C LYS A 32 -4.84 7.35 -15.30
N GLU A 33 -4.57 6.31 -14.52
CA GLU A 33 -5.58 5.46 -13.91
C GLU A 33 -5.43 5.46 -12.37
N SER A 34 -6.55 5.65 -11.69
CA SER A 34 -6.61 5.56 -10.22
C SER A 34 -6.97 4.15 -9.75
N LYS A 35 -6.75 3.88 -8.44
CA LYS A 35 -7.25 2.65 -7.82
C LYS A 35 -8.76 2.49 -8.08
N PRO A 36 -9.24 1.31 -8.42
CA PRO A 36 -8.63 -0.01 -8.27
C PRO A 36 -7.72 -0.46 -9.43
N HIS A 37 -7.33 0.42 -10.34
CA HIS A 37 -6.33 0.10 -11.35
C HIS A 37 -4.96 -0.14 -10.69
N PRO A 38 -4.18 -1.15 -11.12
CA PRO A 38 -2.92 -1.52 -10.45
C PRO A 38 -1.75 -0.59 -10.75
N GLU A 39 -1.88 0.40 -11.62
CA GLU A 39 -0.78 1.23 -12.13
C GLU A 39 0.10 1.82 -11.02
N ILE A 40 -0.50 2.42 -9.99
CA ILE A 40 0.24 3.07 -8.91
C ILE A 40 1.13 2.08 -8.14
N LEU A 41 0.66 0.85 -7.93
CA LEU A 41 1.39 -0.17 -7.19
C LEU A 41 2.53 -0.76 -8.03
N LEU A 42 2.30 -0.97 -9.32
CA LEU A 42 3.33 -1.42 -10.24
C LEU A 42 4.44 -0.37 -10.39
N LYS A 43 4.08 0.90 -10.47
CA LYS A 43 5.05 2.00 -10.50
C LYS A 43 5.81 2.15 -9.18
N ALA A 44 5.15 1.91 -8.04
CA ALA A 44 5.82 1.92 -6.74
C ALA A 44 6.88 0.80 -6.64
N ALA A 45 6.57 -0.40 -7.10
CA ALA A 45 7.53 -1.51 -7.14
C ALA A 45 8.71 -1.19 -8.08
N GLU A 46 8.44 -0.64 -9.26
CA GLU A 46 9.46 -0.19 -10.20
C GLU A 46 10.37 0.89 -9.58
N MET A 47 9.79 1.88 -8.92
CA MET A 47 10.52 2.93 -8.22
C MET A 47 11.42 2.37 -7.12
N ALA A 48 10.97 1.34 -6.41
CA ALA A 48 11.75 0.64 -5.39
C ALA A 48 12.84 -0.25 -5.98
N GLY A 49 12.82 -0.52 -7.29
CA GLY A 49 13.76 -1.43 -7.96
C GLY A 49 13.53 -2.90 -7.60
N GLU A 50 12.29 -3.26 -7.21
CA GLU A 50 11.96 -4.58 -6.72
C GLU A 50 11.01 -5.34 -7.65
N ASN A 51 11.17 -6.67 -7.66
CA ASN A 51 10.20 -7.56 -8.28
C ASN A 51 8.92 -7.57 -7.46
N ILE A 52 7.76 -7.55 -8.12
CA ILE A 52 6.46 -7.56 -7.43
C ILE A 52 6.29 -8.75 -6.46
N GLN A 53 6.95 -9.87 -6.73
CA GLN A 53 6.90 -11.05 -5.86
C GLN A 53 7.66 -10.85 -4.53
N ASN A 54 8.52 -9.83 -4.45
CA ASN A 54 9.24 -9.45 -3.24
C ASN A 54 8.59 -8.24 -2.56
N CYS A 55 7.43 -7.80 -3.04
CA CYS A 55 6.71 -6.65 -2.52
C CYS A 55 5.48 -7.09 -1.73
N MET A 56 5.14 -6.29 -0.74
CA MET A 56 3.89 -6.39 -0.01
C MET A 56 3.19 -5.04 -0.01
N VAL A 57 1.89 -5.07 -0.20
CA VAL A 57 1.02 -3.89 -0.05
C VAL A 57 0.30 -3.98 1.29
N ILE A 58 0.24 -2.88 2.02
CA ILE A 58 -0.62 -2.70 3.19
C ILE A 58 -1.71 -1.72 2.78
N GLU A 59 -2.96 -2.15 2.88
CA GLU A 59 -4.13 -1.37 2.45
C GLU A 59 -5.30 -1.56 3.39
N ASP A 60 -6.14 -0.53 3.49
CA ASP A 60 -7.34 -0.52 4.33
C ASP A 60 -8.64 -0.39 3.52
N SER A 61 -8.56 -0.19 2.21
CA SER A 61 -9.72 0.06 1.35
C SER A 61 -9.94 -1.05 0.34
N THR A 62 -11.21 -1.28 -0.01
CA THR A 62 -11.61 -2.21 -1.08
C THR A 62 -10.86 -1.93 -2.38
N ASN A 63 -10.78 -0.68 -2.80
CA ASN A 63 -10.13 -0.30 -4.06
C ASN A 63 -8.62 -0.53 -4.03
N GLY A 64 -7.97 -0.28 -2.89
CA GLY A 64 -6.54 -0.54 -2.74
C GLY A 64 -6.21 -2.04 -2.74
N ILE A 65 -7.02 -2.84 -2.05
CA ILE A 65 -6.89 -4.31 -2.02
C ILE A 65 -7.11 -4.89 -3.43
N LEU A 66 -8.13 -4.40 -4.14
CA LEU A 66 -8.39 -4.82 -5.51
C LEU A 66 -7.25 -4.44 -6.46
N ALA A 67 -6.66 -3.26 -6.29
CA ALA A 67 -5.49 -2.85 -7.06
C ALA A 67 -4.29 -3.79 -6.81
N ALA A 68 -4.03 -4.16 -5.55
CA ALA A 68 -2.97 -5.11 -5.20
C ALA A 68 -3.22 -6.49 -5.80
N HIS A 69 -4.45 -6.97 -5.74
CA HIS A 69 -4.85 -8.23 -6.35
C HIS A 69 -4.61 -8.22 -7.87
N ARG A 70 -5.02 -7.16 -8.55
CA ARG A 70 -4.82 -6.99 -10.00
C ARG A 70 -3.35 -6.83 -10.38
N ALA A 71 -2.53 -6.26 -9.50
CA ALA A 71 -1.09 -6.17 -9.68
C ALA A 71 -0.37 -7.49 -9.39
N ASN A 72 -1.07 -8.48 -8.85
CA ASN A 72 -0.50 -9.74 -8.36
C ASN A 72 0.59 -9.54 -7.30
N ILE A 73 0.36 -8.57 -6.41
CA ILE A 73 1.24 -8.26 -5.26
C ILE A 73 0.58 -8.76 -3.98
N PHE A 74 1.36 -9.38 -3.11
CA PHE A 74 0.88 -9.82 -1.79
C PHE A 74 0.29 -8.65 -1.03
N CYS A 75 -0.93 -8.81 -0.51
CA CYS A 75 -1.66 -7.74 0.19
C CYS A 75 -2.01 -8.15 1.62
N ALA A 76 -1.58 -7.33 2.57
CA ALA A 76 -2.06 -7.35 3.95
C ALA A 76 -3.14 -6.27 4.11
N ALA A 77 -4.37 -6.67 4.33
CA ALA A 77 -5.44 -5.72 4.62
C ALA A 77 -5.38 -5.30 6.09
N TYR A 78 -5.31 -4.01 6.33
CA TYR A 78 -5.40 -3.45 7.68
C TYR A 78 -6.86 -3.12 8.01
N LYS A 79 -7.41 -3.87 8.95
CA LYS A 79 -8.79 -3.68 9.41
C LYS A 79 -8.81 -2.78 10.65
N SER A 80 -9.00 -1.49 10.43
CA SER A 80 -9.15 -0.51 11.51
C SER A 80 -10.53 -0.59 12.16
N LEU A 81 -10.61 -0.23 13.45
CA LEU A 81 -11.89 -0.02 14.15
C LEU A 81 -12.72 1.11 13.51
N HIS A 82 -12.08 2.00 12.78
CA HIS A 82 -12.72 3.16 12.16
C HIS A 82 -13.07 2.95 10.68
N THR A 83 -12.67 1.81 10.10
CA THR A 83 -12.95 1.50 8.70
C THR A 83 -14.23 0.69 8.60
N HIS A 84 -15.22 1.20 7.85
CA HIS A 84 -16.50 0.56 7.66
C HIS A 84 -16.76 0.28 6.18
N ASN A 85 -17.56 -0.74 5.90
CA ASN A 85 -18.06 -1.07 4.56
C ASN A 85 -16.95 -1.36 3.54
N GLN A 86 -15.83 -1.95 3.98
CA GLN A 86 -14.77 -2.38 3.08
C GLN A 86 -14.78 -3.90 2.90
N ASP A 87 -14.44 -4.34 1.70
CA ASP A 87 -14.30 -5.76 1.36
C ASP A 87 -12.82 -6.16 1.41
N TYR A 88 -12.47 -7.05 2.33
CA TYR A 88 -11.11 -7.57 2.53
C TYR A 88 -10.89 -8.94 1.90
N SER A 89 -11.89 -9.51 1.22
CA SER A 89 -11.88 -10.91 0.76
C SER A 89 -10.73 -11.25 -0.21
N LEU A 90 -10.23 -10.27 -0.97
CA LEU A 90 -9.13 -10.45 -1.92
C LEU A 90 -7.73 -10.22 -1.32
N ALA A 91 -7.64 -9.84 -0.05
CA ALA A 91 -6.35 -9.73 0.63
C ALA A 91 -5.79 -11.13 0.95
N ASN A 92 -4.46 -11.24 0.98
CA ASN A 92 -3.78 -12.49 1.35
C ASN A 92 -3.86 -12.73 2.85
N ILE A 93 -3.76 -11.67 3.65
CA ILE A 93 -3.95 -11.71 5.10
C ILE A 93 -4.73 -10.48 5.55
N ILE A 94 -5.38 -10.59 6.70
CA ILE A 94 -6.07 -9.48 7.36
C ILE A 94 -5.42 -9.28 8.73
N VAL A 95 -5.01 -8.05 9.03
CA VAL A 95 -4.41 -7.68 10.31
C VAL A 95 -5.18 -6.53 10.92
N SER A 96 -5.21 -6.45 12.26
CA SER A 96 -5.85 -5.37 13.01
C SER A 96 -4.85 -4.53 13.80
N ASP A 97 -3.59 -4.96 13.86
CA ASP A 97 -2.48 -4.30 14.54
C ASP A 97 -1.23 -4.40 13.67
N TYR A 98 -0.47 -3.32 13.59
CA TYR A 98 0.80 -3.29 12.84
C TYR A 98 1.86 -4.22 13.43
N ASP A 99 1.78 -4.59 14.70
CA ASP A 99 2.68 -5.57 15.30
C ASP A 99 2.57 -6.96 14.64
N GLU A 100 1.44 -7.26 14.01
CA GLU A 100 1.26 -8.48 13.21
C GLU A 100 2.10 -8.46 11.92
N LEU A 101 2.60 -7.29 11.51
CA LEU A 101 3.40 -7.06 10.30
C LEU A 101 4.90 -6.93 10.58
N GLU A 102 5.38 -7.34 11.75
CA GLU A 102 6.81 -7.41 12.02
C GLU A 102 7.52 -8.31 11.02
N VAL A 103 8.73 -7.92 10.61
CA VAL A 103 9.52 -8.64 9.58
C VAL A 103 9.63 -10.14 9.88
N GLY A 104 9.86 -10.51 11.14
CA GLY A 104 9.96 -11.91 11.56
C GLY A 104 8.66 -12.71 11.35
N LYS A 105 7.51 -12.03 11.38
CA LYS A 105 6.20 -12.67 11.19
C LYS A 105 5.80 -12.77 9.73
N ILE A 106 6.17 -11.78 8.92
CA ILE A 106 5.78 -11.72 7.50
C ILE A 106 6.78 -12.40 6.56
N SER A 107 8.03 -12.59 6.97
CA SER A 107 9.07 -13.20 6.14
C SER A 107 8.72 -14.60 5.64
N LYS A 108 7.86 -15.34 6.34
CA LYS A 108 7.37 -16.67 5.93
C LYS A 108 6.52 -16.64 4.64
N PHE A 109 6.05 -15.48 4.20
CA PHE A 109 5.27 -15.32 2.98
C PHE A 109 6.15 -15.03 1.75
N PHE A 110 7.42 -14.84 1.98
CA PHE A 110 8.43 -14.49 0.95
C PHE A 110 9.67 -15.43 0.96
#